data_7d0ed3084309d6861f6077c8e125fc8b
#
_entry.id   7d0ed3084309d6861f6077c8e125fc8b
#
_cell.length_a   1.000
_cell.length_b   1.000
_cell.length_c   1.000
_cell.angle_alpha   90.00
_cell.angle_beta   90.00
_cell.angle_gamma   90.00
#
_symmetry.space_group_name_H-M   'P 1'
#
loop_
_entity.id
_entity.type
_entity.pdbx_description
1 polymer ?
#
loop_
_entity_poly.entity_id
_entity_poly.type
_entity_poly.pdbx_seq_one_letter_code
_entity_poly.pdbx_strand_id
1 'polypeptide(L)'
;MVISYAIPVCNEHVELEKLLLFLVKHIDKNDEIVIQCDQGNTTPEVYRVLDSFKAPVGLKDPLKIIEFPLKGHFSNFKNNLKEHCIGDWIFQIDADELPNESLITNLKELLKLNPTVEMFLVPRVNTVSGLTQEHINKWRWNINEKGWINWPDYQTRIIQNSQKIKWQNRVHEQIVGISTKGALPLSEEWCLYHPKTIEKQEIQNNFYDSL
;
A
#
# COMPACT_ATOMS: atom_id res chain seq x y z
N MET A 1 -16.80 -9.08 -9.45
CA MET A 1 -16.00 -8.31 -8.44
C MET A 1 -14.69 -7.93 -9.08
N VAL A 2 -14.42 -6.65 -9.14
CA VAL A 2 -13.19 -6.04 -9.63
C VAL A 2 -12.48 -5.41 -8.42
N ILE A 3 -11.16 -5.53 -8.36
CA ILE A 3 -10.34 -4.89 -7.34
C ILE A 3 -9.48 -3.81 -8.01
N SER A 4 -9.44 -2.61 -7.41
CA SER A 4 -8.50 -1.57 -7.76
C SER A 4 -7.29 -1.64 -6.84
N TYR A 5 -6.12 -1.94 -7.39
CA TYR A 5 -4.84 -1.86 -6.70
C TYR A 5 -4.35 -0.42 -6.78
N ALA A 6 -4.46 0.31 -5.68
CA ALA A 6 -4.23 1.75 -5.61
C ALA A 6 -2.88 2.05 -4.98
N ILE A 7 -1.95 2.65 -5.75
CA ILE A 7 -0.54 2.79 -5.37
C ILE A 7 -0.15 4.27 -5.36
N PRO A 8 0.08 4.88 -4.19
CA PRO A 8 0.74 6.17 -4.09
C PRO A 8 2.25 6.00 -4.26
N VAL A 9 2.91 6.91 -5.00
CA VAL A 9 4.36 6.84 -5.25
C VAL A 9 4.99 8.22 -5.36
N CYS A 10 6.26 8.34 -4.93
CA CYS A 10 7.07 9.55 -5.04
C CYS A 10 8.48 9.27 -5.58
N ASN A 11 9.27 8.44 -4.90
CA ASN A 11 10.67 8.17 -5.23
C ASN A 11 11.06 6.68 -5.14
N GLU A 12 10.10 5.80 -4.90
CA GLU A 12 10.28 4.37 -4.65
C GLU A 12 10.36 3.56 -5.96
N HIS A 13 11.16 4.01 -6.95
CA HIS A 13 11.18 3.41 -8.30
C HIS A 13 11.58 1.93 -8.30
N VAL A 14 12.52 1.50 -7.45
CA VAL A 14 12.98 0.11 -7.38
C VAL A 14 11.92 -0.80 -6.76
N GLU A 15 11.28 -0.32 -5.70
CA GLU A 15 10.21 -1.04 -5.01
C GLU A 15 8.95 -1.09 -5.87
N LEU A 16 8.58 0.03 -6.50
CA LEU A 16 7.47 0.12 -7.44
C LEU A 16 7.60 -0.87 -8.59
N GLU A 17 8.78 -0.97 -9.21
CA GLU A 17 9.01 -1.93 -10.29
C GLU A 17 8.75 -3.36 -9.85
N LYS A 18 9.24 -3.75 -8.67
CA LYS A 18 8.99 -5.07 -8.09
C LYS A 18 7.51 -5.31 -7.81
N LEU A 19 6.83 -4.32 -7.23
CA LEU A 19 5.40 -4.39 -6.95
C LEU A 19 4.58 -4.54 -8.24
N LEU A 20 4.88 -3.77 -9.28
CA LEU A 20 4.18 -3.85 -10.56
C LEU A 20 4.41 -5.18 -11.27
N LEU A 21 5.65 -5.68 -11.33
CA LEU A 21 5.97 -7.00 -11.87
C LEU A 21 5.21 -8.11 -11.13
N PHE A 22 5.09 -8.00 -9.82
CA PHE A 22 4.36 -8.93 -8.99
C PHE A 22 2.85 -8.85 -9.28
N LEU A 23 2.25 -7.66 -9.27
CA LEU A 23 0.81 -7.48 -9.45
C LEU A 23 0.35 -7.95 -10.84
N VAL A 24 1.02 -7.54 -11.92
CA VAL A 24 0.64 -7.96 -13.29
C VAL A 24 0.71 -9.46 -13.50
N LYS A 25 1.49 -10.19 -12.70
CA LYS A 25 1.60 -11.64 -12.74
C LYS A 25 0.48 -12.34 -11.96
N HIS A 26 -0.01 -11.76 -10.88
CA HIS A 26 -0.83 -12.46 -9.89
C HIS A 26 -2.29 -11.98 -9.79
N ILE A 27 -2.61 -10.75 -10.22
CA ILE A 27 -3.98 -10.22 -10.18
C ILE A 27 -4.84 -10.75 -11.33
N ASP A 28 -6.16 -10.68 -11.18
CA ASP A 28 -7.10 -11.01 -12.25
C ASP A 28 -7.00 -9.97 -13.38
N LYS A 29 -7.08 -10.43 -14.62
CA LYS A 29 -7.01 -9.55 -15.80
C LYS A 29 -8.07 -8.44 -15.86
N ASN A 30 -9.19 -8.61 -15.14
CA ASN A 30 -10.25 -7.60 -15.05
C ASN A 30 -10.05 -6.62 -13.90
N ASP A 31 -9.04 -6.84 -13.04
CA ASP A 31 -8.66 -5.88 -12.00
C ASP A 31 -7.91 -4.69 -12.62
N GLU A 32 -7.83 -3.60 -11.91
CA GLU A 32 -7.09 -2.42 -12.36
C GLU A 32 -5.94 -2.06 -11.41
N ILE A 33 -4.93 -1.41 -11.95
CA ILE A 33 -3.87 -0.77 -11.19
C ILE A 33 -3.97 0.73 -11.41
N VAL A 34 -4.13 1.49 -10.32
CA VAL A 34 -4.19 2.95 -10.32
C VAL A 34 -2.98 3.48 -9.55
N ILE A 35 -2.13 4.25 -10.22
CA ILE A 35 -0.91 4.80 -9.65
C ILE A 35 -1.05 6.30 -9.54
N GLN A 36 -0.81 6.85 -8.36
CA GLN A 36 -0.81 8.29 -8.13
C GLN A 36 0.58 8.79 -7.79
N CYS A 37 1.12 9.61 -8.68
CA CYS A 37 2.38 10.29 -8.50
C CYS A 37 2.19 11.57 -7.68
N ASP A 38 3.11 11.86 -6.74
CA ASP A 38 3.14 13.15 -6.05
C ASP A 38 3.62 14.24 -7.02
N GLN A 39 2.69 15.03 -7.51
CA GLN A 39 2.91 16.04 -8.53
C GLN A 39 4.01 17.03 -8.12
N GLY A 40 5.05 17.13 -8.92
CA GLY A 40 6.20 18.01 -8.70
C GLY A 40 7.29 17.44 -7.77
N ASN A 41 7.04 16.30 -7.11
CA ASN A 41 8.03 15.64 -6.23
C ASN A 41 8.41 14.22 -6.72
N THR A 42 7.59 13.61 -7.57
CA THR A 42 7.89 12.27 -8.14
C THR A 42 9.15 12.33 -8.99
N THR A 43 10.07 11.40 -8.73
CA THR A 43 11.37 11.37 -9.39
C THR A 43 11.29 10.89 -10.85
N PRO A 44 12.22 11.31 -11.74
CA PRO A 44 12.26 10.84 -13.12
C PRO A 44 12.42 9.31 -13.26
N GLU A 45 13.04 8.66 -12.28
CA GLU A 45 13.22 7.21 -12.23
C GLU A 45 11.87 6.48 -12.13
N VAL A 46 10.94 7.00 -11.32
CA VAL A 46 9.56 6.47 -11.21
C VAL A 46 8.87 6.55 -12.56
N TYR A 47 8.93 7.69 -13.26
CA TYR A 47 8.31 7.82 -14.57
C TYR A 47 8.92 6.85 -15.60
N ARG A 48 10.24 6.59 -15.56
CA ARG A 48 10.87 5.57 -16.44
C ARG A 48 10.33 4.17 -16.17
N VAL A 49 10.12 3.81 -14.90
CA VAL A 49 9.47 2.54 -14.54
C VAL A 49 8.04 2.51 -15.10
N LEU A 50 7.23 3.54 -14.86
CA LEU A 50 5.86 3.60 -15.35
C LEU A 50 5.77 3.51 -16.89
N ASP A 51 6.70 4.13 -17.58
CA ASP A 51 6.78 4.07 -19.06
C ASP A 51 7.04 2.63 -19.54
N SER A 52 7.79 1.81 -18.83
CA SER A 52 8.04 0.41 -19.19
C SER A 52 6.80 -0.47 -19.07
N PHE A 53 5.78 -0.05 -18.30
CA PHE A 53 4.50 -0.75 -18.13
C PHE A 53 3.36 -0.18 -18.96
N LYS A 54 3.60 0.78 -19.86
CA LYS A 54 2.57 1.34 -20.77
C LYS A 54 2.09 0.36 -21.85
N ALA A 55 2.91 -0.61 -22.22
CA ALA A 55 2.50 -1.67 -23.13
C ALA A 55 1.52 -2.63 -22.43
N PRO A 56 0.67 -3.37 -23.19
CA PRO A 56 -0.25 -4.34 -22.58
C PRO A 56 0.50 -5.35 -21.72
N VAL A 57 0.31 -5.27 -20.40
CA VAL A 57 0.97 -6.14 -19.43
C VAL A 57 0.07 -7.32 -18.98
N GLY A 58 -0.83 -7.76 -19.86
CA GLY A 58 -1.73 -8.88 -19.57
C GLY A 58 -3.02 -8.50 -18.86
N LEU A 59 -3.19 -7.25 -18.47
CA LEU A 59 -4.44 -6.70 -17.94
C LEU A 59 -5.38 -6.29 -19.10
N LYS A 60 -6.70 -6.25 -18.80
CA LYS A 60 -7.70 -5.79 -19.77
C LYS A 60 -7.50 -4.32 -20.13
N ASP A 61 -7.24 -3.51 -19.11
CA ASP A 61 -7.01 -2.08 -19.27
C ASP A 61 -5.54 -1.74 -18.90
N PRO A 62 -4.93 -0.72 -19.53
CA PRO A 62 -3.60 -0.29 -19.17
C PRO A 62 -3.57 0.28 -17.74
N LEU A 63 -2.36 0.37 -17.17
CA LEU A 63 -2.17 1.03 -15.87
C LEU A 63 -2.69 2.47 -15.96
N LYS A 64 -3.52 2.85 -14.98
CA LYS A 64 -4.00 4.23 -14.85
C LYS A 64 -3.01 5.05 -14.03
N ILE A 65 -2.39 6.04 -14.64
CA ILE A 65 -1.42 6.92 -14.00
C ILE A 65 -2.05 8.30 -13.83
N ILE A 66 -2.05 8.81 -12.62
CA ILE A 66 -2.57 10.14 -12.27
C ILE A 66 -1.52 10.93 -11.48
N GLU A 67 -1.65 12.24 -11.49
CA GLU A 67 -0.82 13.15 -10.70
C GLU A 67 -1.69 13.96 -9.76
N PHE A 68 -1.26 14.09 -8.51
CA PHE A 68 -1.90 14.93 -7.51
C PHE A 68 -0.86 15.40 -6.49
N PRO A 69 -0.84 16.67 -6.09
CA PRO A 69 0.18 17.16 -5.15
C PRO A 69 -0.16 16.73 -3.72
N LEU A 70 0.79 16.10 -3.01
CA LEU A 70 0.65 15.74 -1.61
C LEU A 70 0.50 16.96 -0.70
N LYS A 71 1.33 17.98 -0.85
CA LYS A 71 1.34 19.22 -0.05
C LYS A 71 1.23 18.98 1.46
N GLY A 72 1.81 17.87 1.94
CA GLY A 72 1.76 17.45 3.33
C GLY A 72 0.35 17.08 3.84
N HIS A 73 -0.59 16.72 2.96
CA HIS A 73 -1.96 16.36 3.31
C HIS A 73 -2.31 14.95 2.81
N PHE A 74 -1.94 13.95 3.59
CA PHE A 74 -2.03 12.54 3.20
C PHE A 74 -3.46 12.05 2.94
N SER A 75 -4.45 12.48 3.73
CA SER A 75 -5.84 12.05 3.48
C SER A 75 -6.41 12.58 2.17
N ASN A 76 -6.10 13.84 1.78
CA ASN A 76 -6.51 14.37 0.48
C ASN A 76 -5.84 13.59 -0.66
N PHE A 77 -4.55 13.26 -0.49
CA PHE A 77 -3.79 12.47 -1.44
C PHE A 77 -4.41 11.09 -1.65
N LYS A 78 -4.71 10.37 -0.56
CA LYS A 78 -5.35 9.05 -0.59
C LYS A 78 -6.80 9.09 -1.09
N ASN A 79 -7.57 10.15 -0.78
CA ASN A 79 -8.93 10.32 -1.29
C ASN A 79 -8.94 10.58 -2.79
N ASN A 80 -8.01 11.41 -3.31
CA ASN A 80 -7.88 11.60 -4.75
C ASN A 80 -7.57 10.29 -5.47
N LEU A 81 -6.62 9.50 -4.96
CA LEU A 81 -6.32 8.18 -5.50
C LEU A 81 -7.57 7.28 -5.52
N LYS A 82 -8.29 7.23 -4.40
CA LYS A 82 -9.53 6.47 -4.25
C LYS A 82 -10.60 6.89 -5.28
N GLU A 83 -10.78 8.18 -5.54
CA GLU A 83 -11.76 8.71 -6.49
C GLU A 83 -11.51 8.27 -7.94
N HIS A 84 -10.28 7.87 -8.25
CA HIS A 84 -9.90 7.36 -9.55
C HIS A 84 -10.02 5.84 -9.69
N CYS A 85 -10.36 5.13 -8.64
CA CYS A 85 -10.59 3.69 -8.61
C CYS A 85 -12.03 3.35 -9.02
N ILE A 86 -12.21 2.35 -9.92
CA ILE A 86 -13.52 1.91 -10.41
C ILE A 86 -13.92 0.52 -9.91
N GLY A 87 -13.02 -0.22 -9.26
CA GLY A 87 -13.29 -1.53 -8.69
C GLY A 87 -14.34 -1.51 -7.58
N ASP A 88 -14.95 -2.65 -7.30
CA ASP A 88 -15.88 -2.83 -6.17
C ASP A 88 -15.16 -2.65 -4.83
N TRP A 89 -13.87 -3.02 -4.82
CA TRP A 89 -12.96 -2.92 -3.68
C TRP A 89 -11.68 -2.21 -4.09
N ILE A 90 -11.07 -1.54 -3.13
CA ILE A 90 -9.77 -0.89 -3.28
C ILE A 90 -8.79 -1.56 -2.33
N PHE A 91 -7.69 -2.06 -2.88
CA PHE A 91 -6.53 -2.47 -2.11
C PHE A 91 -5.45 -1.41 -2.28
N GLN A 92 -5.32 -0.53 -1.29
CA GLN A 92 -4.25 0.46 -1.27
C GLN A 92 -2.96 -0.20 -0.79
N ILE A 93 -1.90 -0.08 -1.59
CA ILE A 93 -0.57 -0.64 -1.30
C ILE A 93 0.42 0.49 -1.48
N ASP A 94 1.24 0.78 -0.46
CA ASP A 94 2.30 1.76 -0.59
C ASP A 94 3.40 1.20 -1.52
N ALA A 95 4.06 2.04 -2.32
CA ALA A 95 4.97 1.57 -3.38
C ALA A 95 6.15 0.74 -2.85
N ASP A 96 6.50 0.87 -1.55
CA ASP A 96 7.53 0.11 -0.85
C ASP A 96 6.99 -1.13 -0.09
N GLU A 97 5.74 -1.51 -0.32
CA GLU A 97 5.12 -2.72 0.21
C GLU A 97 4.97 -3.79 -0.87
N LEU A 98 5.11 -5.07 -0.50
CA LEU A 98 4.90 -6.20 -1.40
C LEU A 98 3.92 -7.19 -0.76
N PRO A 99 2.75 -7.47 -1.38
CA PRO A 99 1.83 -8.47 -0.87
C PRO A 99 2.41 -9.89 -0.94
N ASN A 100 2.04 -10.74 0.02
CA ASN A 100 2.25 -12.17 -0.13
C ASN A 100 1.38 -12.69 -1.29
N GLU A 101 1.88 -13.67 -2.05
CA GLU A 101 1.17 -14.26 -3.20
C GLU A 101 -0.18 -14.87 -2.78
N SER A 102 -0.23 -15.56 -1.65
CA SER A 102 -1.46 -16.15 -1.11
C SER A 102 -2.51 -15.08 -0.79
N LEU A 103 -2.10 -13.91 -0.29
CA LEU A 103 -3.02 -12.80 -0.05
C LEU A 103 -3.72 -12.38 -1.35
N ILE A 104 -2.97 -12.16 -2.43
CA ILE A 104 -3.56 -11.74 -3.72
C ILE A 104 -4.45 -12.82 -4.30
N THR A 105 -3.99 -14.07 -4.31
CA THR A 105 -4.69 -15.19 -4.91
C THR A 105 -6.04 -15.48 -4.22
N ASN A 106 -6.08 -15.36 -2.89
CA ASN A 106 -7.28 -15.70 -2.10
C ASN A 106 -8.15 -14.48 -1.75
N LEU A 107 -7.72 -13.26 -2.09
CA LEU A 107 -8.41 -12.04 -1.68
C LEU A 107 -9.86 -12.00 -2.15
N LYS A 108 -10.14 -12.29 -3.42
CA LYS A 108 -11.51 -12.25 -3.97
C LYS A 108 -12.45 -13.22 -3.28
N GLU A 109 -11.96 -14.40 -2.92
CA GLU A 109 -12.74 -15.40 -2.19
C GLU A 109 -13.04 -14.93 -0.77
N LEU A 110 -12.03 -14.42 -0.06
CA LEU A 110 -12.20 -13.84 1.27
C LEU A 110 -13.25 -12.73 1.27
N LEU A 111 -13.19 -11.80 0.31
CA LEU A 111 -14.15 -10.70 0.21
C LEU A 111 -15.58 -11.19 -0.05
N LYS A 112 -15.76 -12.23 -0.89
CA LYS A 112 -17.07 -12.87 -1.15
C LYS A 112 -17.65 -13.55 0.09
N LEU A 113 -16.80 -14.18 0.90
CA LEU A 113 -17.22 -14.87 2.12
C LEU A 113 -17.57 -13.90 3.26
N ASN A 114 -17.19 -12.61 3.14
CA ASN A 114 -17.41 -11.58 4.15
C ASN A 114 -18.17 -10.37 3.59
N PRO A 115 -19.37 -10.55 3.02
CA PRO A 115 -20.06 -9.51 2.25
C PRO A 115 -20.52 -8.29 3.08
N THR A 116 -20.59 -8.43 4.40
CA THR A 116 -21.00 -7.37 5.33
C THR A 116 -19.83 -6.54 5.86
N VAL A 117 -18.59 -6.97 5.62
CA VAL A 117 -17.40 -6.23 6.05
C VAL A 117 -17.09 -5.14 5.03
N GLU A 118 -16.82 -3.92 5.49
CA GLU A 118 -16.53 -2.76 4.63
C GLU A 118 -15.04 -2.43 4.55
N MET A 119 -14.25 -2.90 5.51
CA MET A 119 -12.81 -2.65 5.58
C MET A 119 -12.08 -3.82 6.23
N PHE A 120 -10.91 -4.16 5.69
CA PHE A 120 -10.00 -5.12 6.31
C PHE A 120 -8.67 -4.48 6.69
N LEU A 121 -8.23 -4.81 7.88
CA LEU A 121 -6.86 -4.57 8.34
C LEU A 121 -5.97 -5.70 7.82
N VAL A 122 -4.84 -5.34 7.25
CA VAL A 122 -3.85 -6.27 6.70
C VAL A 122 -2.61 -6.27 7.59
N PRO A 123 -2.14 -7.43 8.09
CA PRO A 123 -0.93 -7.48 8.87
C PRO A 123 0.29 -7.17 7.99
N ARG A 124 1.23 -6.38 8.50
CA ARG A 124 2.43 -5.97 7.79
C ARG A 124 3.68 -6.46 8.53
N VAL A 125 4.60 -7.06 7.78
CA VAL A 125 5.92 -7.49 8.23
C VAL A 125 6.90 -6.38 7.92
N ASN A 126 7.38 -5.68 8.95
CA ASN A 126 8.42 -4.66 8.82
C ASN A 126 9.79 -5.29 9.09
N THR A 127 10.73 -5.07 8.18
CA THR A 127 12.14 -5.43 8.38
C THR A 127 13.05 -4.27 8.00
N VAL A 128 14.16 -4.09 8.74
CA VAL A 128 15.14 -3.04 8.45
C VAL A 128 16.53 -3.65 8.41
N SER A 129 17.16 -3.59 7.24
CA SER A 129 18.56 -4.02 7.09
C SER A 129 19.51 -2.95 7.66
N GLY A 130 20.62 -3.37 8.27
CA GLY A 130 21.56 -2.46 8.94
C GLY A 130 21.13 -2.02 10.34
N LEU A 131 20.08 -2.63 10.90
CA LEU A 131 19.58 -2.31 12.24
C LEU A 131 20.60 -2.73 13.32
N THR A 132 20.86 -1.83 14.27
CA THR A 132 21.72 -2.08 15.42
C THR A 132 20.92 -2.10 16.72
N GLN A 133 21.51 -2.61 17.80
CA GLN A 133 20.89 -2.59 19.13
C GLN A 133 20.62 -1.16 19.62
N GLU A 134 21.45 -0.20 19.23
CA GLU A 134 21.22 1.21 19.55
C GLU A 134 19.95 1.75 18.92
N HIS A 135 19.68 1.44 17.65
CA HIS A 135 18.44 1.81 16.95
C HIS A 135 17.21 1.18 17.62
N ILE A 136 17.29 -0.11 17.96
CA ILE A 136 16.21 -0.84 18.65
C ILE A 136 15.85 -0.16 19.97
N ASN A 137 16.85 0.19 20.78
CA ASN A 137 16.67 0.85 22.05
C ASN A 137 16.12 2.28 21.89
N LYS A 138 16.68 3.06 20.93
CA LYS A 138 16.26 4.44 20.63
C LYS A 138 14.80 4.52 20.23
N TRP A 139 14.35 3.62 19.33
CA TRP A 139 12.96 3.61 18.83
C TRP A 139 12.03 2.71 19.63
N ARG A 140 12.53 2.01 20.65
CA ARG A 140 11.77 1.08 21.50
C ARG A 140 11.05 -0.01 20.69
N TRP A 141 11.73 -0.55 19.69
CA TRP A 141 11.16 -1.56 18.82
C TRP A 141 11.22 -2.95 19.44
N ASN A 142 10.14 -3.70 19.24
CA ASN A 142 10.08 -5.13 19.54
C ASN A 142 10.44 -5.92 18.29
N ILE A 143 11.40 -6.85 18.40
CA ILE A 143 11.82 -7.69 17.29
C ILE A 143 11.58 -9.14 17.68
N ASN A 144 10.82 -9.87 16.86
CA ASN A 144 10.58 -11.29 17.09
C ASN A 144 11.73 -12.17 16.54
N GLU A 145 11.62 -13.49 16.74
CA GLU A 145 12.62 -14.48 16.32
C GLU A 145 12.86 -14.49 14.79
N LYS A 146 11.91 -14.03 13.98
CA LYS A 146 12.03 -13.88 12.53
C LYS A 146 12.67 -12.55 12.10
N GLY A 147 13.04 -11.68 13.03
CA GLY A 147 13.58 -10.35 12.76
C GLY A 147 12.50 -9.33 12.36
N TRP A 148 11.21 -9.61 12.61
CA TRP A 148 10.11 -8.72 12.27
C TRP A 148 9.90 -7.69 13.39
N ILE A 149 9.77 -6.42 12.98
CA ILE A 149 9.66 -5.27 13.87
C ILE A 149 8.18 -5.04 14.23
N ASN A 150 7.88 -4.97 15.54
CA ASN A 150 6.56 -4.65 16.09
C ASN A 150 5.41 -5.50 15.49
N TRP A 151 5.69 -6.76 15.14
CA TRP A 151 4.67 -7.68 14.62
C TRP A 151 3.63 -8.05 15.67
N PRO A 152 2.31 -8.05 15.31
CA PRO A 152 1.71 -7.65 14.05
C PRO A 152 1.53 -6.13 13.95
N ASP A 153 1.84 -5.56 12.79
CA ASP A 153 1.56 -4.18 12.46
C ASP A 153 0.36 -4.12 11.48
N TYR A 154 -0.84 -4.03 12.01
CA TYR A 154 -2.06 -4.01 11.20
C TYR A 154 -2.28 -2.67 10.52
N GLN A 155 -2.38 -2.69 9.18
CA GLN A 155 -2.60 -1.52 8.34
C GLN A 155 -3.98 -1.53 7.71
N THR A 156 -4.64 -0.38 7.64
CA THR A 156 -5.87 -0.23 6.85
C THR A 156 -5.50 -0.20 5.37
N ARG A 157 -5.80 -1.28 4.65
CA ARG A 157 -5.38 -1.43 3.24
C ARG A 157 -6.51 -1.80 2.29
N ILE A 158 -7.51 -2.55 2.72
CA ILE A 158 -8.58 -3.04 1.85
C ILE A 158 -9.89 -2.41 2.30
N ILE A 159 -10.57 -1.70 1.40
CA ILE A 159 -11.83 -1.00 1.67
C ILE A 159 -12.83 -1.21 0.54
N GLN A 160 -14.12 -1.24 0.86
CA GLN A 160 -15.16 -1.14 -0.18
C GLN A 160 -15.06 0.21 -0.89
N ASN A 161 -15.24 0.23 -2.21
CA ASN A 161 -15.27 1.46 -2.98
C ASN A 161 -16.63 2.15 -2.83
N SER A 162 -16.78 2.88 -1.74
CA SER A 162 -18.02 3.60 -1.39
C SER A 162 -17.72 5.07 -1.14
N GLN A 163 -18.62 5.96 -1.57
CA GLN A 163 -18.45 7.41 -1.39
C GLN A 163 -18.48 7.85 0.08
N LYS A 164 -19.11 7.07 0.97
CA LYS A 164 -19.14 7.36 2.41
C LYS A 164 -17.80 7.09 3.10
N ILE A 165 -16.98 6.19 2.53
CA ILE A 165 -15.68 5.80 3.09
C ILE A 165 -14.63 6.79 2.63
N LYS A 166 -13.98 7.48 3.55
CA LYS A 166 -12.98 8.52 3.26
C LYS A 166 -11.84 8.50 4.26
N TRP A 167 -10.67 8.90 3.80
CA TRP A 167 -9.54 9.25 4.65
C TRP A 167 -9.76 10.64 5.26
N GLN A 168 -9.41 10.79 6.53
CA GLN A 168 -9.50 12.03 7.29
C GLN A 168 -8.19 12.28 8.05
N ASN A 169 -7.91 13.50 8.42
CA ASN A 169 -6.71 14.06 9.04
C ASN A 169 -5.58 14.30 8.05
N ARG A 170 -4.80 15.34 8.33
CA ARG A 170 -3.68 15.76 7.48
C ARG A 170 -2.52 14.74 7.53
N VAL A 171 -2.16 14.32 8.74
CA VAL A 171 -1.19 13.28 9.06
C VAL A 171 -1.84 12.30 10.04
N HIS A 172 -1.29 11.08 10.18
CA HIS A 172 -1.92 9.99 10.96
C HIS A 172 -3.38 9.77 10.52
N GLU A 173 -3.55 9.70 9.21
CA GLU A 173 -4.87 9.62 8.58
C GLU A 173 -5.63 8.36 9.00
N GLN A 174 -6.91 8.55 9.21
CA GLN A 174 -7.84 7.49 9.61
C GLN A 174 -8.97 7.36 8.59
N ILE A 175 -9.49 6.16 8.44
CA ILE A 175 -10.69 5.90 7.64
C ILE A 175 -11.93 6.21 8.47
N VAL A 176 -12.87 6.95 7.86
CA VAL A 176 -14.20 7.24 8.40
C VAL A 176 -15.29 6.73 7.45
N GLY A 177 -16.54 6.66 7.92
CA GLY A 177 -17.68 6.17 7.13
C GLY A 177 -17.76 4.64 7.09
N ILE A 178 -17.02 3.94 7.95
CA ILE A 178 -17.03 2.48 8.11
C ILE A 178 -18.00 2.07 9.22
N SER A 179 -18.88 1.12 8.95
CA SER A 179 -19.75 0.49 9.96
C SER A 179 -19.19 -0.84 10.45
N THR A 180 -18.55 -1.60 9.56
CA THR A 180 -18.02 -2.94 9.87
C THR A 180 -16.59 -3.08 9.40
N LYS A 181 -15.73 -3.61 10.28
CA LYS A 181 -14.33 -3.89 9.97
C LYS A 181 -13.94 -5.30 10.34
N GLY A 182 -13.06 -5.90 9.54
CA GLY A 182 -12.41 -7.16 9.81
C GLY A 182 -10.89 -6.99 9.88
N ALA A 183 -10.21 -8.02 10.31
CA ALA A 183 -8.76 -8.16 10.18
C ALA A 183 -8.45 -9.44 9.43
N LEU A 184 -7.47 -9.41 8.54
CA LEU A 184 -6.99 -10.62 7.89
C LEU A 184 -6.32 -11.54 8.92
N PRO A 185 -6.27 -12.86 8.65
CA PRO A 185 -5.62 -13.81 9.55
C PRO A 185 -4.19 -13.39 9.90
N LEU A 186 -3.81 -13.61 11.16
CA LEU A 186 -2.47 -13.34 11.64
C LEU A 186 -1.49 -14.43 11.19
N SER A 187 -1.21 -14.46 9.91
CA SER A 187 -0.21 -15.34 9.32
C SER A 187 0.54 -14.65 8.19
N GLU A 188 1.72 -15.16 7.87
CA GLU A 188 2.57 -14.62 6.81
C GLU A 188 1.91 -14.68 5.43
N GLU A 189 1.03 -15.65 5.20
CA GLU A 189 0.29 -15.82 3.96
C GLU A 189 -0.67 -14.64 3.65
N TRP A 190 -1.07 -13.90 4.67
CA TRP A 190 -2.01 -12.79 4.57
C TRP A 190 -1.36 -11.42 4.79
N CYS A 191 -0.02 -11.33 4.73
CA CYS A 191 0.69 -10.10 5.07
C CYS A 191 1.14 -9.28 3.86
N LEU A 192 1.50 -8.03 4.17
CA LEU A 192 2.34 -7.18 3.34
C LEU A 192 3.77 -7.22 3.88
N TYR A 193 4.76 -7.37 3.01
CA TYR A 193 6.17 -7.18 3.35
C TYR A 193 6.56 -5.73 3.12
N HIS A 194 7.30 -5.17 4.06
CA HIS A 194 7.77 -3.80 4.03
C HIS A 194 9.24 -3.72 4.46
N PRO A 195 10.15 -4.14 3.56
CA PRO A 195 11.57 -4.11 3.84
C PRO A 195 12.13 -2.71 3.64
N LYS A 196 12.94 -2.26 4.58
CA LYS A 196 13.68 -0.99 4.50
C LYS A 196 15.16 -1.16 4.77
N THR A 197 15.95 -0.15 4.42
CA THR A 197 17.30 0.02 4.94
C THR A 197 17.28 1.01 6.09
N ILE A 198 18.33 1.00 6.92
CA ILE A 198 18.43 1.91 8.06
C ILE A 198 18.44 3.38 7.60
N GLU A 199 19.10 3.68 6.48
CA GLU A 199 19.19 5.02 5.93
C GLU A 199 17.78 5.54 5.53
N LYS A 200 16.97 4.71 4.84
CA LYS A 200 15.59 5.07 4.49
C LYS A 200 14.74 5.30 5.75
N GLN A 201 14.91 4.47 6.77
CA GLN A 201 14.17 4.60 8.02
C GLN A 201 14.53 5.88 8.78
N GLU A 202 15.80 6.25 8.82
CA GLU A 202 16.24 7.49 9.46
C GLU A 202 15.73 8.73 8.72
N ILE A 203 15.78 8.73 7.39
CA ILE A 203 15.22 9.81 6.57
C ILE A 203 13.71 9.97 6.82
N GLN A 204 12.98 8.86 6.88
CA GLN A 204 11.55 8.88 7.14
C GLN A 204 11.22 9.40 8.54
N ASN A 205 11.95 8.97 9.56
CA ASN A 205 11.73 9.48 10.93
C ASN A 205 11.97 10.99 11.00
N ASN A 206 13.08 11.48 10.43
CA ASN A 206 13.38 12.91 10.39
C ASN A 206 12.30 13.71 9.63
N PHE A 207 11.74 13.16 8.57
CA PHE A 207 10.63 13.78 7.84
C PHE A 207 9.38 13.92 8.73
N TYR A 208 8.97 12.86 9.43
CA TYR A 208 7.81 12.91 10.32
C TYR A 208 8.02 13.85 11.51
N ASP A 209 9.23 13.93 12.06
CA ASP A 209 9.57 14.84 13.14
C ASP A 209 9.50 16.32 12.71
N SER A 210 9.51 16.60 11.39
CA SER A 210 9.43 17.95 10.80
C SER A 210 8.01 18.42 10.46
N LEU A 211 7.00 17.55 10.54
CA LEU A 211 5.59 17.84 10.21
C LEU A 211 4.77 18.28 11.42
#